data_f69acbd61acfb89639f444336a919c91
#
_entry.id   f69acbd61acfb89639f444336a919c91
#
_cell.length_a   1.000
_cell.length_b   1.000
_cell.length_c   1.000
_cell.angle_alpha   90.00
_cell.angle_beta   90.00
_cell.angle_gamma   90.00
#
_symmetry.space_group_name_H-M   'P 1'
#
loop_
_entity.id
_entity.type
_entity.pdbx_description
1 polymer ?
#
loop_
_entity_poly.entity_id
_entity_poly.type
_entity_poly.pdbx_seq_one_letter_code
_entity_poly.pdbx_strand_id
1 'polypeptide(L)'
;PITLTATRGECKGTSHWVDFAWNNPEVTFADILEVFGELPIPPYLNRNTEESDKETYQTVYSKIKGSVAAPTAGLHFTPRVLEALQEKGIDLEELTLHVGAGTFKPVKSEEIEGHEMHTEYISVNRNTIKKLIDHDGCAIAVGTTSVRTLESLYHIGVTLADHPDATEQELSLIHISE
;
A
#
# COMPACT_ATOMS: atom_id res chain seq x y z
N PRO A 1 -20.11 1.22 28.03
CA PRO A 1 -18.74 0.88 27.61
C PRO A 1 -18.76 -0.22 26.56
N ILE A 2 -17.97 -0.09 25.51
CA ILE A 2 -17.77 -1.11 24.49
C ILE A 2 -16.66 -2.04 24.97
N THR A 3 -16.92 -3.34 24.93
CA THR A 3 -15.93 -4.37 25.23
C THR A 3 -15.56 -5.07 23.94
N LEU A 4 -14.28 -5.02 23.56
CA LEU A 4 -13.72 -5.75 22.43
C LEU A 4 -13.04 -7.02 22.94
N THR A 5 -13.36 -8.14 22.33
CA THR A 5 -12.72 -9.43 22.57
C THR A 5 -11.98 -9.84 21.31
N ALA A 6 -10.70 -10.18 21.43
CA ALA A 6 -9.89 -10.74 20.36
C ALA A 6 -9.53 -12.20 20.71
N THR A 7 -9.97 -13.14 19.89
CA THR A 7 -9.71 -14.57 20.07
C THR A 7 -8.69 -15.03 19.03
N ARG A 8 -7.57 -15.55 19.49
CA ARG A 8 -6.53 -16.11 18.63
C ARG A 8 -6.98 -17.46 18.05
N GLY A 9 -7.08 -17.52 16.73
CA GLY A 9 -7.42 -18.71 15.98
C GLY A 9 -6.19 -19.50 15.47
N GLU A 10 -6.37 -20.19 14.38
CA GLU A 10 -5.36 -21.07 13.79
C GLU A 10 -4.11 -20.31 13.32
N CYS A 11 -2.96 -20.98 13.39
CA CYS A 11 -1.70 -20.50 12.86
C CYS A 11 -1.64 -20.75 11.35
N LYS A 12 -1.33 -19.71 10.56
CA LYS A 12 -1.13 -19.80 9.12
C LYS A 12 0.26 -19.26 8.78
N GLY A 13 1.23 -20.14 8.68
CA GLY A 13 2.62 -19.75 8.50
C GLY A 13 3.16 -18.94 9.70
N THR A 14 3.56 -17.71 9.49
CA THR A 14 4.04 -16.77 10.53
C THR A 14 2.93 -15.89 11.11
N SER A 15 1.69 -16.06 10.66
CA SER A 15 0.53 -15.26 11.06
C SER A 15 -0.52 -16.12 11.76
N HIS A 16 -1.48 -15.48 12.41
CA HIS A 16 -2.60 -16.15 13.07
C HIS A 16 -3.90 -15.50 12.61
N TRP A 17 -4.95 -16.31 12.47
CA TRP A 17 -6.29 -15.78 12.43
C TRP A 17 -6.65 -15.21 13.79
N VAL A 18 -7.36 -14.09 13.78
CA VAL A 18 -7.91 -13.47 14.99
C VAL A 18 -9.36 -13.13 14.73
N ASP A 19 -10.24 -13.69 15.58
CA ASP A 19 -11.66 -13.35 15.57
C ASP A 19 -11.91 -12.20 16.54
N PHE A 20 -12.56 -11.17 16.05
CA PHE A 20 -12.95 -10.02 16.84
C PHE A 20 -14.45 -10.04 17.11
N ALA A 21 -14.82 -9.83 18.36
CA ALA A 21 -16.21 -9.68 18.78
C ALA A 21 -16.36 -8.50 19.74
N TRP A 22 -17.47 -7.80 19.65
CA TRP A 22 -17.81 -6.70 20.57
C TRP A 22 -19.29 -6.70 20.92
N ASN A 23 -19.63 -6.04 22.04
CA ASN A 23 -20.92 -6.10 22.68
C ASN A 23 -21.96 -5.08 22.15
N ASN A 24 -21.63 -4.29 21.12
CA ASN A 24 -22.55 -3.34 20.50
C ASN A 24 -22.66 -3.55 18.99
N PRO A 25 -23.79 -4.09 18.48
CA PRO A 25 -23.96 -4.38 17.04
C PRO A 25 -24.11 -3.14 16.15
N GLU A 26 -24.37 -1.96 16.73
CA GLU A 26 -24.46 -0.70 15.98
C GLU A 26 -23.07 -0.11 15.64
N VAL A 27 -22.03 -0.58 16.32
CA VAL A 27 -20.65 -0.13 16.12
C VAL A 27 -19.98 -1.04 15.10
N THR A 28 -19.39 -0.45 14.07
CA THR A 28 -18.67 -1.19 13.03
C THR A 28 -17.23 -1.52 13.48
N PHE A 29 -16.58 -2.47 12.80
CA PHE A 29 -15.18 -2.77 13.05
C PHE A 29 -14.27 -1.55 12.76
N ALA A 30 -14.64 -0.71 11.80
CA ALA A 30 -13.93 0.53 11.51
C ALA A 30 -13.96 1.50 12.71
N ASP A 31 -15.12 1.63 13.37
CA ASP A 31 -15.25 2.46 14.57
C ASP A 31 -14.42 1.90 15.72
N ILE A 32 -14.35 0.58 15.86
CA ILE A 32 -13.49 -0.09 16.84
C ILE A 32 -12.01 0.22 16.57
N LEU A 33 -11.58 0.12 15.32
CA LEU A 33 -10.19 0.45 14.94
C LEU A 33 -9.86 1.93 15.18
N GLU A 34 -10.82 2.82 14.99
CA GLU A 34 -10.62 4.26 15.21
C GLU A 34 -10.43 4.59 16.70
N VAL A 35 -11.11 3.86 17.60
CA VAL A 35 -11.04 4.07 19.04
C VAL A 35 -9.89 3.34 19.72
N PHE A 36 -9.62 2.10 19.32
CA PHE A 36 -8.64 1.21 19.97
C PHE A 36 -7.34 1.08 19.16
N GLY A 37 -7.39 1.42 17.88
CA GLY A 37 -6.23 1.32 16.99
C GLY A 37 -5.22 2.43 17.24
N GLU A 38 -3.95 2.07 17.11
CA GLU A 38 -2.86 3.02 17.03
C GLU A 38 -2.35 3.09 15.59
N LEU A 39 -1.93 4.27 15.15
CA LEU A 39 -1.29 4.41 13.85
C LEU A 39 0.02 3.63 13.86
N PRO A 40 0.18 2.60 13.00
CA PRO A 40 1.44 1.87 12.92
C PRO A 40 2.51 2.77 12.30
N ILE A 41 3.58 3.03 13.05
CA ILE A 41 4.77 3.72 12.55
C ILE A 41 5.91 2.69 12.36
N PRO A 42 6.87 2.97 11.46
CA PRO A 42 7.96 2.04 11.22
C PRO A 42 8.77 1.72 12.47
N PRO A 43 9.09 0.44 12.72
CA PRO A 43 9.85 0.03 13.91
C PRO A 43 11.21 0.70 14.06
N TYR A 44 11.85 1.11 12.94
CA TYR A 44 13.16 1.78 12.96
C TYR A 44 13.13 3.17 13.60
N LEU A 45 11.95 3.77 13.81
CA LEU A 45 11.81 5.04 14.54
C LEU A 45 12.08 4.89 16.04
N ASN A 46 12.02 3.65 16.57
CA ASN A 46 12.32 3.31 17.95
C ASN A 46 11.62 4.19 18.99
N ARG A 47 10.39 4.57 18.73
CA ARG A 47 9.51 5.33 19.63
C ARG A 47 8.05 4.87 19.50
N ASN A 48 7.24 5.22 20.44
CA ASN A 48 5.79 5.02 20.35
C ASN A 48 5.17 6.05 19.41
N THR A 49 3.98 5.72 18.90
CA THR A 49 3.16 6.62 18.10
C THR A 49 2.69 7.81 18.98
N GLU A 50 2.72 8.98 18.38
CA GLU A 50 2.24 10.23 18.98
C GLU A 50 1.01 10.74 18.24
N GLU A 51 0.21 11.60 18.87
CA GLU A 51 -1.00 12.14 18.21
C GLU A 51 -0.65 12.95 16.94
N SER A 52 0.48 13.63 16.95
CA SER A 52 1.01 14.35 15.78
C SER A 52 1.30 13.46 14.59
N ASP A 53 1.56 12.16 14.78
CA ASP A 53 1.82 11.24 13.69
C ASP A 53 0.60 11.02 12.80
N LYS A 54 -0.60 11.19 13.32
CA LYS A 54 -1.83 11.11 12.54
C LYS A 54 -1.87 12.13 11.39
N GLU A 55 -1.22 13.27 11.57
CA GLU A 55 -1.10 14.31 10.55
C GLU A 55 0.24 14.23 9.81
N THR A 56 1.34 14.07 10.54
CA THR A 56 2.70 14.17 9.97
C THR A 56 3.15 12.89 9.29
N TYR A 57 2.63 11.73 9.70
CA TYR A 57 2.92 10.44 9.06
C TYR A 57 1.81 10.04 8.06
N GLN A 58 1.35 11.02 7.27
CA GLN A 58 0.37 10.84 6.20
C GLN A 58 0.68 11.80 5.05
N THR A 59 0.47 11.34 3.81
CA THR A 59 0.66 12.19 2.65
C THR A 59 -0.50 13.15 2.44
N VAL A 60 -0.23 14.36 1.92
CA VAL A 60 -1.25 15.37 1.62
C VAL A 60 -2.22 14.95 0.51
N TYR A 61 -1.90 13.90 -0.23
CA TYR A 61 -2.72 13.34 -1.31
C TYR A 61 -3.40 12.00 -0.94
N SER A 62 -3.30 11.56 0.30
CA SER A 62 -4.00 10.34 0.76
C SER A 62 -5.52 10.53 0.67
N LYS A 63 -6.21 9.64 -0.03
CA LYS A 63 -7.66 9.72 -0.27
C LYS A 63 -8.40 8.45 0.14
N ILE A 64 -7.78 7.30 0.00
CA ILE A 64 -8.43 5.99 0.14
C ILE A 64 -7.84 5.27 1.35
N LYS A 65 -8.71 4.95 2.32
CA LYS A 65 -8.32 4.15 3.49
C LYS A 65 -8.07 2.69 3.06
N GLY A 66 -7.16 1.98 3.71
CA GLY A 66 -6.90 0.56 3.44
C GLY A 66 -5.43 0.15 3.47
N SER A 67 -4.51 1.09 3.72
CA SER A 67 -3.09 0.80 3.91
C SER A 67 -2.70 0.85 5.37
N VAL A 68 -1.75 0.01 5.75
CA VAL A 68 -1.12 -0.01 7.09
C VAL A 68 0.04 0.98 7.15
N ALA A 69 0.75 1.19 6.04
CA ALA A 69 1.92 2.07 5.97
C ALA A 69 1.70 3.24 5.02
N ALA A 70 2.16 4.42 5.41
CA ALA A 70 2.22 5.58 4.53
C ALA A 70 3.39 5.47 3.53
N PRO A 71 3.24 5.96 2.29
CA PRO A 71 4.33 6.03 1.32
C PRO A 71 5.30 7.15 1.73
N THR A 72 6.33 6.81 2.50
CA THR A 72 7.22 7.77 3.17
C THR A 72 7.90 8.77 2.24
N ALA A 73 8.23 8.39 1.01
CA ALA A 73 8.75 9.33 0.01
C ALA A 73 7.75 10.45 -0.31
N GLY A 74 6.45 10.18 -0.19
CA GLY A 74 5.39 11.15 -0.41
C GLY A 74 5.23 12.19 0.71
N LEU A 75 5.76 11.92 1.90
CA LEU A 75 5.68 12.85 3.05
C LEU A 75 6.44 14.16 2.81
N HIS A 76 7.36 14.19 1.84
CA HIS A 76 8.08 15.41 1.45
C HIS A 76 7.24 16.37 0.60
N PHE A 77 6.10 15.93 0.07
CA PHE A 77 5.21 16.76 -0.72
C PHE A 77 4.29 17.58 0.17
N THR A 78 4.20 18.86 -0.14
CA THR A 78 3.26 19.79 0.47
C THR A 78 2.33 20.35 -0.60
N PRO A 79 1.17 20.95 -0.26
CA PRO A 79 0.31 21.62 -1.25
C PRO A 79 1.09 22.62 -2.11
N ARG A 80 1.97 23.41 -1.50
CA ARG A 80 2.83 24.37 -2.21
C ARG A 80 3.76 23.71 -3.24
N VAL A 81 4.31 22.53 -2.92
CA VAL A 81 5.17 21.80 -3.86
C VAL A 81 4.34 21.29 -5.03
N LEU A 82 3.14 20.74 -4.77
CA LEU A 82 2.24 20.25 -5.82
C LEU A 82 1.79 21.40 -6.75
N GLU A 83 1.44 22.55 -6.21
CA GLU A 83 1.13 23.76 -6.98
C GLU A 83 2.30 24.19 -7.86
N ALA A 84 3.50 24.27 -7.30
CA ALA A 84 4.70 24.65 -8.04
C ALA A 84 5.07 23.66 -9.18
N LEU A 85 4.76 22.38 -9.04
CA LEU A 85 4.90 21.39 -10.11
C LEU A 85 3.91 21.66 -11.23
N GLN A 86 2.66 21.95 -10.91
CA GLN A 86 1.62 22.29 -11.90
C GLN A 86 1.95 23.58 -12.64
N GLU A 87 2.43 24.62 -11.95
CA GLU A 87 2.89 25.87 -12.57
C GLU A 87 4.04 25.66 -13.56
N LYS A 88 4.86 24.64 -13.34
CA LYS A 88 5.94 24.23 -14.26
C LYS A 88 5.46 23.35 -15.42
N GLY A 89 4.16 23.06 -15.50
CA GLY A 89 3.60 22.17 -16.51
C GLY A 89 3.97 20.70 -16.32
N ILE A 90 4.27 20.29 -15.09
CA ILE A 90 4.53 18.89 -14.75
C ILE A 90 3.20 18.25 -14.40
N ASP A 91 2.80 17.24 -15.17
CA ASP A 91 1.60 16.47 -14.91
C ASP A 91 1.80 15.57 -13.70
N LEU A 92 0.76 15.49 -12.86
CA LEU A 92 0.71 14.62 -11.70
C LEU A 92 -0.30 13.52 -11.94
N GLU A 93 0.14 12.27 -11.82
CA GLU A 93 -0.72 11.09 -11.92
C GLU A 93 -0.75 10.33 -10.61
N GLU A 94 -1.91 9.75 -10.33
CA GLU A 94 -2.14 9.01 -9.10
C GLU A 94 -2.30 7.52 -9.40
N LEU A 95 -1.74 6.71 -8.52
CA LEU A 95 -2.01 5.28 -8.46
C LEU A 95 -2.30 4.89 -7.01
N THR A 96 -3.00 3.80 -6.81
CA THR A 96 -3.33 3.29 -5.48
C THR A 96 -2.63 1.96 -5.25
N LEU A 97 -1.94 1.87 -4.13
CA LEU A 97 -1.39 0.62 -3.61
C LEU A 97 -1.82 0.48 -2.15
N HIS A 98 -2.46 -0.63 -1.82
CA HIS A 98 -2.82 -0.97 -0.44
C HIS A 98 -1.69 -1.73 0.21
N VAL A 99 -0.83 -0.99 0.91
CA VAL A 99 0.36 -1.53 1.57
C VAL A 99 -0.03 -2.26 2.85
N GLY A 100 0.27 -3.55 2.91
CA GLY A 100 0.04 -4.39 4.08
C GLY A 100 1.13 -4.26 5.14
N ALA A 101 0.89 -4.87 6.31
CA ALA A 101 1.84 -4.91 7.43
C ALA A 101 3.16 -5.65 7.09
N GLY A 102 3.18 -6.41 6.00
CA GLY A 102 4.38 -7.10 5.50
C GLY A 102 5.55 -6.16 5.21
N THR A 103 5.27 -4.91 4.81
CA THR A 103 6.29 -3.91 4.51
C THR A 103 7.20 -3.56 5.70
N PHE A 104 6.76 -3.82 6.93
CA PHE A 104 7.56 -3.60 8.15
C PHE A 104 8.44 -4.80 8.51
N LYS A 105 8.32 -5.93 7.81
CA LYS A 105 9.17 -7.10 8.06
C LYS A 105 10.55 -6.86 7.46
N PRO A 106 11.62 -7.01 8.25
CA PRO A 106 12.98 -6.92 7.70
C PRO A 106 13.26 -8.09 6.77
N VAL A 107 14.03 -7.85 5.71
CA VAL A 107 14.60 -8.90 4.87
C VAL A 107 15.52 -9.76 5.74
N LYS A 108 15.28 -11.08 5.79
CA LYS A 108 16.05 -12.03 6.61
C LYS A 108 16.85 -13.02 5.78
N SER A 109 16.56 -13.10 4.47
CA SER A 109 17.28 -13.96 3.56
C SER A 109 18.60 -13.31 3.15
N GLU A 110 19.67 -14.11 3.02
CA GLU A 110 20.95 -13.66 2.48
C GLU A 110 20.91 -13.54 0.95
N GLU A 111 20.02 -14.30 0.31
CA GLU A 111 19.78 -14.31 -1.13
C GLU A 111 18.41 -13.74 -1.48
N ILE A 112 18.32 -13.01 -2.58
CA ILE A 112 17.06 -12.39 -3.06
C ILE A 112 15.98 -13.44 -3.31
N GLU A 113 16.37 -14.57 -3.91
CA GLU A 113 15.48 -15.70 -4.24
C GLU A 113 14.81 -16.33 -3.01
N GLY A 114 15.47 -16.24 -1.84
CA GLY A 114 14.93 -16.73 -0.56
C GLY A 114 13.97 -15.74 0.13
N HIS A 115 13.77 -14.54 -0.42
CA HIS A 115 12.86 -13.56 0.16
C HIS A 115 11.43 -13.75 -0.33
N GLU A 116 10.54 -14.13 0.59
CA GLU A 116 9.11 -14.25 0.30
C GLU A 116 8.48 -12.85 0.20
N MET A 117 8.21 -12.39 -1.02
CA MET A 117 7.51 -11.13 -1.28
C MET A 117 6.01 -11.28 -0.97
N HIS A 118 5.47 -10.31 -0.27
CA HIS A 118 4.04 -10.26 0.03
C HIS A 118 3.25 -9.62 -1.12
N THR A 119 2.05 -10.15 -1.36
CA THR A 119 1.11 -9.62 -2.36
C THR A 119 0.43 -8.38 -1.81
N GLU A 120 0.26 -7.36 -2.66
CA GLU A 120 -0.44 -6.12 -2.36
C GLU A 120 -1.46 -5.82 -3.46
N TYR A 121 -2.56 -5.18 -3.07
CA TYR A 121 -3.60 -4.79 -4.02
C TYR A 121 -3.25 -3.45 -4.66
N ILE A 122 -3.25 -3.41 -6.00
CA ILE A 122 -3.00 -2.19 -6.78
C ILE A 122 -4.24 -1.77 -7.56
N SER A 123 -4.41 -0.46 -7.76
CA SER A 123 -5.42 0.09 -8.66
C SER A 123 -4.85 1.29 -9.40
N VAL A 124 -4.87 1.20 -10.73
CA VAL A 124 -4.35 2.24 -11.62
C VAL A 124 -5.40 2.61 -12.65
N ASN A 125 -5.64 3.90 -12.83
CA ASN A 125 -6.60 4.39 -13.81
C ASN A 125 -6.09 4.14 -15.24
N ARG A 126 -6.99 3.72 -16.14
CA ARG A 126 -6.67 3.53 -17.55
C ARG A 126 -6.06 4.79 -18.20
N ASN A 127 -6.51 5.98 -17.82
CA ASN A 127 -5.97 7.22 -18.36
C ASN A 127 -4.52 7.46 -17.90
N THR A 128 -4.17 7.08 -16.68
CA THR A 128 -2.79 7.14 -16.16
C THR A 128 -1.88 6.22 -16.97
N ILE A 129 -2.33 4.99 -17.26
CA ILE A 129 -1.59 4.04 -18.12
C ILE A 129 -1.41 4.61 -19.52
N LYS A 130 -2.47 5.21 -20.10
CA LYS A 130 -2.40 5.83 -21.41
C LYS A 130 -1.40 6.98 -21.45
N LYS A 131 -1.41 7.88 -20.47
CA LYS A 131 -0.45 8.97 -20.39
C LYS A 131 0.99 8.45 -20.27
N LEU A 132 1.21 7.39 -19.49
CA LEU A 132 2.51 6.76 -19.36
C LEU A 132 3.02 6.26 -20.74
N ILE A 133 2.15 5.64 -21.51
CA ILE A 133 2.47 5.18 -22.88
C ILE A 133 2.74 6.39 -23.80
N ASP A 134 1.90 7.42 -23.77
CA ASP A 134 2.03 8.63 -24.60
C ASP A 134 3.34 9.40 -24.30
N HIS A 135 3.97 9.15 -23.14
CA HIS A 135 5.27 9.71 -22.73
C HIS A 135 6.43 8.70 -22.84
N ASP A 136 6.27 7.64 -23.63
CA ASP A 136 7.28 6.59 -23.83
C ASP A 136 7.78 5.95 -22.51
N GLY A 137 6.91 5.84 -21.52
CA GLY A 137 7.25 5.34 -20.19
C GLY A 137 8.07 6.32 -19.32
N CYS A 138 8.32 7.52 -19.81
CA CYS A 138 9.09 8.53 -19.06
C CYS A 138 8.23 9.12 -17.92
N ALA A 139 8.48 8.66 -16.70
CA ALA A 139 7.81 9.14 -15.49
C ALA A 139 8.78 9.19 -14.31
N ILE A 140 8.50 10.06 -13.36
CA ILE A 140 9.19 10.09 -12.08
C ILE A 140 8.30 9.40 -11.04
N ALA A 141 8.65 8.19 -10.68
CA ALA A 141 7.95 7.45 -9.65
C ALA A 141 8.32 7.98 -8.25
N VAL A 142 7.30 8.32 -7.46
CA VAL A 142 7.51 8.78 -6.08
C VAL A 142 7.36 7.61 -5.12
N GLY A 143 8.49 7.12 -4.64
CA GLY A 143 8.60 5.99 -3.71
C GLY A 143 8.65 4.62 -4.37
N THR A 144 9.19 3.66 -3.64
CA THR A 144 9.30 2.25 -4.07
C THR A 144 7.95 1.62 -4.35
N THR A 145 6.91 2.03 -3.64
CA THR A 145 5.52 1.60 -3.88
C THR A 145 5.05 1.93 -5.29
N SER A 146 5.36 3.13 -5.79
CA SER A 146 5.04 3.54 -7.16
C SER A 146 5.86 2.77 -8.19
N VAL A 147 7.16 2.58 -7.95
CA VAL A 147 8.02 1.76 -8.81
C VAL A 147 7.48 0.34 -8.91
N ARG A 148 7.21 -0.29 -7.78
CA ARG A 148 6.66 -1.64 -7.73
C ARG A 148 5.34 -1.78 -8.50
N THR A 149 4.46 -0.78 -8.38
CA THR A 149 3.20 -0.78 -9.12
C THR A 149 3.43 -0.71 -10.63
N LEU A 150 4.33 0.15 -11.09
CA LEU A 150 4.63 0.31 -12.51
C LEU A 150 5.27 -0.96 -13.08
N GLU A 151 6.21 -1.58 -12.37
CA GLU A 151 6.80 -2.88 -12.73
C GLU A 151 5.73 -3.97 -12.78
N SER A 152 4.81 -4.01 -11.80
CA SER A 152 3.69 -4.95 -11.81
C SER A 152 2.83 -4.80 -13.06
N LEU A 153 2.53 -3.58 -13.49
CA LEU A 153 1.77 -3.33 -14.71
C LEU A 153 2.48 -3.85 -15.96
N TYR A 154 3.81 -3.68 -16.04
CA TYR A 154 4.60 -4.23 -17.13
C TYR A 154 4.48 -5.76 -17.20
N HIS A 155 4.70 -6.44 -16.07
CA HIS A 155 4.63 -7.91 -16.04
C HIS A 155 3.21 -8.44 -16.28
N ILE A 156 2.17 -7.75 -15.80
CA ILE A 156 0.77 -8.05 -16.15
C ILE A 156 0.57 -7.93 -17.65
N GLY A 157 1.12 -6.90 -18.29
CA GLY A 157 1.06 -6.71 -19.72
C GLY A 157 1.76 -7.82 -20.51
N VAL A 158 2.93 -8.27 -20.06
CA VAL A 158 3.66 -9.41 -20.66
C VAL A 158 2.82 -10.69 -20.56
N THR A 159 2.28 -10.98 -19.37
CA THR A 159 1.44 -12.17 -19.19
C THR A 159 0.20 -12.14 -20.07
N LEU A 160 -0.46 -10.98 -20.20
CA LEU A 160 -1.62 -10.83 -21.11
C LEU A 160 -1.26 -10.96 -22.57
N ALA A 161 -0.04 -10.59 -22.97
CA ALA A 161 0.42 -10.78 -24.35
C ALA A 161 0.62 -12.27 -24.68
N ASP A 162 1.13 -13.04 -23.74
CA ASP A 162 1.35 -14.48 -23.88
C ASP A 162 0.06 -15.30 -23.66
N HIS A 163 -0.81 -14.82 -22.75
CA HIS A 163 -2.06 -15.45 -22.34
C HIS A 163 -3.21 -14.43 -22.36
N PRO A 164 -3.78 -14.10 -23.54
CA PRO A 164 -4.84 -13.06 -23.66
C PRO A 164 -6.11 -13.36 -22.88
N ASP A 165 -6.36 -14.62 -22.58
CA ASP A 165 -7.53 -15.11 -21.83
C ASP A 165 -7.25 -15.27 -20.34
N ALA A 166 -6.09 -14.82 -19.84
CA ALA A 166 -5.75 -14.91 -18.42
C ALA A 166 -6.79 -14.20 -17.54
N THR A 167 -7.25 -14.89 -16.52
CA THR A 167 -8.23 -14.38 -15.58
C THR A 167 -7.59 -13.37 -14.61
N GLU A 168 -8.40 -12.49 -14.03
CA GLU A 168 -7.94 -11.55 -12.99
C GLU A 168 -7.23 -12.28 -11.84
N GLN A 169 -7.69 -13.48 -11.50
CA GLN A 169 -7.12 -14.29 -10.43
C GLN A 169 -5.72 -14.82 -10.78
N GLU A 170 -5.48 -15.19 -12.03
CA GLU A 170 -4.16 -15.61 -12.52
C GLU A 170 -3.19 -14.43 -12.58
N LEU A 171 -3.67 -13.25 -12.98
CA LEU A 171 -2.88 -12.03 -13.01
C LEU A 171 -2.49 -11.55 -11.59
N SER A 172 -3.35 -11.79 -10.60
CA SER A 172 -3.09 -11.40 -9.21
C SER A 172 -1.99 -12.24 -8.52
N LEU A 173 -1.64 -13.39 -9.09
CA LEU A 173 -0.60 -14.30 -8.59
C LEU A 173 0.80 -13.97 -9.15
N ILE A 174 0.94 -12.92 -9.96
CA ILE A 174 2.24 -12.52 -10.48
C ILE A 174 3.07 -11.95 -9.33
N HIS A 175 3.95 -12.79 -8.79
CA HIS A 175 5.01 -12.36 -7.89
C HIS A 175 6.13 -11.77 -8.71
N ILE A 176 6.38 -10.48 -8.54
CA ILE A 176 7.58 -9.87 -9.08
C ILE A 176 8.69 -10.15 -8.09
N SER A 177 9.57 -11.07 -8.45
CA SER A 177 10.90 -11.15 -7.85
C SER A 177 11.77 -10.12 -8.56
N GLU A 178 12.32 -9.17 -7.80
CA GLU A 178 13.36 -8.28 -8.31
C GLU A 178 14.63 -9.06 -8.65
#